data_dcf1921807a3462990788bb91b30bda6
#
_entry.id   dcf1921807a3462990788bb91b30bda6
#
_cell.length_a   1.000
_cell.length_b   1.000
_cell.length_c   1.000
_cell.angle_alpha   90.00
_cell.angle_beta   90.00
_cell.angle_gamma   90.00
#
_symmetry.space_group_name_H-M   'P 1'
#
loop_
_entity.id
_entity.type
_entity.pdbx_description
1 polymer ?
#
loop_
_entity_poly.entity_id
_entity_poly.type
_entity_poly.pdbx_seq_one_letter_code
_entity_poly.pdbx_strand_id
1 'polypeptide(L)'
;MGLPRAFAAASTRIGKAVAIALGAWLLTAGAGSSGAELPGSRAAPTAGQLLTGTGTDNSEYLVSTPFELTQNTIRLTADTGSAATARTFIVDSGAPMTISPALANELALEAIGGIALAGPAGGHDQVPLTRIPRVGIAGLTFKDVGSVIDWVQPPDELACLSRDGLLGASLLQAAIWQIDFQSGVITITDSPSRLPGLNRATRLPFIRADAAGSPRISVGVNNLQDLSLLIDLGFNGSLAMPTAMLEAAGDRITDAAPRERGRAASTVLGDGPSETRIARIGELRLGDLQLADFPVITGPSVSDFHVGIEFLRHFRVTIDWLNDQLYLELRTPLAALYYDYASYGFTPEMAGNRLVVGTLWSGSPAQQAGLELGDQLVEIDGRDTTDTDFASFCNLLDAVGLFGLQRAPISVTRLRDGRRETFSLDRAPPGP
;
A
#
# COMPACT_ATOMS: atom_id res chain seq x y z
N MET A 1 -30.39 13.30 47.95
CA MET A 1 -29.62 14.21 47.08
C MET A 1 -28.33 13.50 46.67
N GLY A 2 -28.31 12.85 45.55
CA GLY A 2 -27.19 12.09 45.03
C GLY A 2 -26.88 12.57 43.62
N LEU A 3 -25.66 13.04 43.39
CA LEU A 3 -25.15 13.42 42.09
C LEU A 3 -24.65 12.18 41.36
N PRO A 4 -24.85 12.05 40.02
CA PRO A 4 -24.32 10.93 39.25
C PRO A 4 -22.86 11.16 38.88
N ARG A 5 -22.03 10.12 39.08
CA ARG A 5 -20.66 10.03 38.60
C ARG A 5 -20.63 9.89 37.09
N ALA A 6 -19.98 10.82 36.42
CA ALA A 6 -19.63 10.72 35.02
C ALA A 6 -18.56 9.63 34.83
N PHE A 7 -18.84 8.62 34.02
CA PHE A 7 -17.85 7.67 33.53
C PHE A 7 -17.09 8.35 32.38
N ALA A 8 -15.83 8.64 32.61
CA ALA A 8 -14.90 8.98 31.55
C ALA A 8 -14.51 7.66 30.86
N ALA A 9 -14.96 7.46 29.63
CA ALA A 9 -14.48 6.40 28.77
C ALA A 9 -13.06 6.78 28.28
N ALA A 10 -12.05 6.14 28.85
CA ALA A 10 -10.70 6.13 28.30
C ALA A 10 -10.72 5.24 27.06
N SER A 11 -10.65 5.84 25.87
CA SER A 11 -10.41 5.10 24.64
C SER A 11 -8.96 4.64 24.63
N THR A 12 -8.73 3.39 24.93
CA THR A 12 -7.42 2.73 24.77
C THR A 12 -7.23 2.49 23.26
N ARG A 13 -6.47 3.36 22.61
CA ARG A 13 -5.97 3.08 21.25
C ARG A 13 -4.85 2.06 21.37
N ILE A 14 -5.09 0.85 20.90
CA ILE A 14 -4.13 -0.24 20.86
C ILE A 14 -3.48 -0.22 19.49
N GLY A 15 -2.14 -0.18 19.46
CA GLY A 15 -1.30 -0.02 18.27
C GLY A 15 -1.28 -1.21 17.28
N LYS A 16 -0.74 -1.03 16.10
CA LYS A 16 -1.06 -1.74 14.82
C LYS A 16 0.14 -2.34 14.07
N ALA A 17 0.07 -3.57 13.54
CA ALA A 17 1.08 -4.26 12.73
C ALA A 17 0.62 -4.77 11.34
N VAL A 18 1.52 -5.01 10.45
CA VAL A 18 1.51 -4.79 9.00
C VAL A 18 1.47 -6.06 8.17
N ALA A 19 0.43 -6.20 7.35
CA ALA A 19 0.66 -6.36 5.92
C ALA A 19 0.27 -5.02 5.30
N ILE A 20 1.19 -4.31 4.68
CA ILE A 20 0.89 -3.06 4.00
C ILE A 20 0.09 -3.43 2.74
N ALA A 21 -1.22 -3.52 2.87
CA ALA A 21 -2.12 -3.33 1.78
C ALA A 21 -2.61 -1.89 1.92
N LEU A 22 -1.98 -0.98 1.20
CA LEU A 22 -2.60 0.30 0.88
C LEU A 22 -3.83 -0.08 0.07
N GLY A 23 -4.98 -0.18 0.76
CA GLY A 23 -6.17 -0.79 0.22
C GLY A 23 -6.71 -0.01 -0.96
N ALA A 24 -7.16 -0.73 -1.98
CA ALA A 24 -7.93 -0.16 -3.07
C ALA A 24 -9.09 0.67 -2.53
N TRP A 25 -9.10 1.94 -2.89
CA TRP A 25 -10.06 2.91 -2.44
C TRP A 25 -11.38 2.71 -3.19
N LEU A 26 -12.38 2.13 -2.54
CA LEU A 26 -13.75 2.12 -3.10
C LEU A 26 -14.36 3.51 -2.95
N LEU A 27 -14.22 4.33 -3.98
CA LEU A 27 -14.88 5.62 -4.09
C LEU A 27 -16.36 5.42 -4.45
N THR A 28 -17.23 5.33 -3.44
CA THR A 28 -18.67 5.40 -3.68
C THR A 28 -19.08 6.87 -3.77
N ALA A 29 -19.42 7.32 -4.97
CA ALA A 29 -20.08 8.59 -5.17
C ALA A 29 -21.47 8.53 -4.53
N GLY A 30 -21.62 9.07 -3.32
CA GLY A 30 -22.92 9.23 -2.68
C GLY A 30 -23.79 10.20 -3.49
N ALA A 31 -24.95 9.72 -3.97
CA ALA A 31 -25.94 10.57 -4.58
C ALA A 31 -26.47 11.57 -3.55
N GLY A 32 -26.11 12.87 -3.72
CA GLY A 32 -26.58 13.96 -2.89
C GLY A 32 -28.09 14.11 -2.97
N SER A 33 -28.72 14.34 -1.83
CA SER A 33 -30.13 14.70 -1.69
C SER A 33 -30.43 15.94 -2.49
N SER A 34 -31.49 15.90 -3.31
CA SER A 34 -32.03 17.01 -4.06
C SER A 34 -32.60 18.11 -3.13
N GLY A 35 -31.77 19.10 -2.80
CA GLY A 35 -32.22 20.38 -2.26
C GLY A 35 -32.45 21.34 -3.42
N ALA A 36 -33.54 22.12 -3.36
CA ALA A 36 -33.90 23.11 -4.38
C ALA A 36 -32.77 24.13 -4.59
N GLU A 37 -32.21 24.16 -5.80
CA GLU A 37 -31.18 25.13 -6.19
C GLU A 37 -31.76 26.54 -6.29
N LEU A 38 -31.11 27.47 -5.61
CA LEU A 38 -31.30 28.92 -5.85
C LEU A 38 -30.57 29.29 -7.15
N PRO A 39 -31.18 30.10 -8.05
CA PRO A 39 -30.54 30.46 -9.32
C PRO A 39 -29.33 31.34 -9.05
N GLY A 40 -28.12 30.84 -9.42
CA GLY A 40 -26.87 31.59 -9.36
C GLY A 40 -25.74 31.00 -8.51
N SER A 41 -25.95 29.94 -7.74
CA SER A 41 -24.85 29.26 -7.05
C SER A 41 -24.14 28.30 -8.02
N ARG A 42 -22.84 28.51 -8.27
CA ARG A 42 -22.01 27.46 -8.90
C ARG A 42 -22.09 26.25 -8.00
N ALA A 43 -22.51 25.11 -8.55
CA ALA A 43 -22.48 23.85 -7.83
C ALA A 43 -21.07 23.62 -7.28
N ALA A 44 -20.95 23.14 -6.05
CA ALA A 44 -19.65 22.78 -5.48
C ALA A 44 -19.01 21.70 -6.35
N PRO A 45 -17.68 21.75 -6.60
CA PRO A 45 -17.00 20.76 -7.43
C PRO A 45 -17.13 19.37 -6.80
N THR A 46 -17.35 18.36 -7.64
CA THR A 46 -17.38 16.95 -7.20
C THR A 46 -15.99 16.49 -6.78
N ALA A 47 -15.90 15.42 -5.97
CA ALA A 47 -14.62 14.81 -5.61
C ALA A 47 -13.80 14.44 -6.86
N GLY A 48 -14.41 13.89 -7.91
CA GLY A 48 -13.76 13.60 -9.17
C GLY A 48 -13.16 14.85 -9.83
N GLN A 49 -13.89 15.97 -9.85
CA GLN A 49 -13.36 17.25 -10.37
C GLN A 49 -12.22 17.81 -9.54
N LEU A 50 -12.18 17.52 -8.23
CA LEU A 50 -11.10 17.92 -7.34
C LEU A 50 -9.86 17.05 -7.47
N LEU A 51 -10.00 15.77 -7.77
CA LEU A 51 -8.90 14.81 -7.90
C LEU A 51 -8.36 14.68 -9.34
N THR A 52 -9.00 15.31 -10.32
CA THR A 52 -8.55 15.34 -11.73
C THR A 52 -8.08 16.74 -12.12
N GLY A 53 -7.49 16.86 -13.31
CA GLY A 53 -7.06 18.14 -13.87
C GLY A 53 -5.66 18.59 -13.45
N THR A 54 -4.87 17.71 -12.83
CA THR A 54 -3.44 17.93 -12.64
C THR A 54 -2.76 18.12 -13.99
N GLY A 55 -2.01 19.20 -14.16
CA GLY A 55 -1.23 19.49 -15.35
C GLY A 55 0.26 19.53 -15.08
N THR A 56 1.08 19.63 -16.14
CA THR A 56 2.52 19.85 -16.05
C THR A 56 2.88 21.26 -16.52
N ASP A 57 4.05 21.77 -16.10
CA ASP A 57 4.54 23.08 -16.53
C ASP A 57 5.14 23.07 -17.95
N ASN A 58 5.55 21.90 -18.43
CA ASN A 58 6.10 21.69 -19.75
C ASN A 58 5.19 20.80 -20.59
N SER A 59 5.14 21.04 -21.88
CA SER A 59 4.43 20.20 -22.86
C SER A 59 5.30 19.07 -23.43
N GLU A 60 6.62 19.19 -23.31
CA GLU A 60 7.59 18.18 -23.74
C GLU A 60 8.61 17.97 -22.63
N TYR A 61 8.68 16.75 -22.11
CA TYR A 61 9.61 16.42 -21.04
C TYR A 61 10.02 14.93 -21.05
N LEU A 62 11.25 14.72 -20.60
CA LEU A 62 11.80 13.41 -20.28
C LEU A 62 12.73 13.62 -19.09
N VAL A 63 12.31 13.22 -17.92
CA VAL A 63 13.08 13.34 -16.70
C VAL A 63 13.22 12.00 -16.03
N SER A 64 14.31 11.78 -15.30
CA SER A 64 14.53 10.54 -14.56
C SER A 64 15.07 10.86 -13.18
N THR A 65 14.69 10.03 -12.21
CA THR A 65 15.14 10.16 -10.83
C THR A 65 15.31 8.77 -10.21
N PRO A 66 16.31 8.58 -9.36
CA PRO A 66 16.38 7.37 -8.55
C PRO A 66 15.19 7.31 -7.57
N PHE A 67 14.80 6.09 -7.20
CA PHE A 67 13.88 5.83 -6.10
C PHE A 67 14.51 4.87 -5.10
N GLU A 68 14.00 4.88 -3.88
CA GLU A 68 14.35 3.90 -2.86
C GLU A 68 13.28 2.80 -2.81
N LEU A 69 13.70 1.53 -2.79
CA LEU A 69 12.82 0.40 -2.54
C LEU A 69 13.03 -0.07 -1.10
N THR A 70 12.16 0.33 -0.19
CA THR A 70 12.25 0.01 1.23
C THR A 70 11.00 -0.76 1.64
N GLN A 71 11.15 -1.90 2.31
CA GLN A 71 10.05 -2.77 2.72
C GLN A 71 9.07 -3.08 1.57
N ASN A 72 9.65 -3.29 0.39
CA ASN A 72 8.91 -3.52 -0.86
C ASN A 72 7.93 -2.39 -1.24
N THR A 73 8.29 -1.15 -0.90
CA THR A 73 7.54 0.07 -1.19
C THR A 73 8.44 1.06 -1.90
N ILE A 74 7.94 1.69 -2.97
CA ILE A 74 8.67 2.73 -3.72
C ILE A 74 8.57 4.04 -2.96
N ARG A 75 9.73 4.60 -2.59
CA ARG A 75 9.84 5.92 -1.97
C ARG A 75 10.48 6.89 -2.94
N LEU A 76 9.86 8.03 -3.13
CA LEU A 76 10.29 9.06 -4.06
C LEU A 76 10.30 10.43 -3.39
N THR A 77 11.35 11.21 -3.70
CA THR A 77 11.48 12.58 -3.18
C THR A 77 10.74 13.56 -4.08
N ALA A 78 9.92 14.43 -3.49
CA ALA A 78 9.19 15.49 -4.17
C ALA A 78 9.30 16.84 -3.43
N ASP A 79 9.28 17.93 -4.18
CA ASP A 79 9.20 19.31 -3.67
C ASP A 79 7.75 19.79 -3.72
N THR A 80 7.16 20.09 -2.58
CA THR A 80 5.79 20.63 -2.48
C THR A 80 5.72 22.15 -2.42
N GLY A 81 6.86 22.84 -2.55
CA GLY A 81 6.94 24.29 -2.43
C GLY A 81 6.98 24.79 -0.99
N SER A 82 7.10 23.92 0.00
CA SER A 82 7.33 24.32 1.40
C SER A 82 8.73 24.92 1.58
N ALA A 83 8.93 25.66 2.66
CA ALA A 83 10.25 26.21 3.01
C ALA A 83 11.25 25.12 3.41
N ALA A 84 10.76 23.93 3.76
CA ALA A 84 11.59 22.76 4.02
C ALA A 84 12.07 22.13 2.71
N THR A 85 13.19 21.44 2.78
CA THR A 85 13.77 20.62 1.70
C THR A 85 12.76 19.60 1.16
N ALA A 86 13.02 19.09 -0.04
CA ALA A 86 12.26 17.99 -0.66
C ALA A 86 11.92 16.86 0.33
N ARG A 87 10.70 16.33 0.24
CA ARG A 87 10.10 15.36 1.16
C ARG A 87 9.97 14.01 0.49
N THR A 88 9.97 12.97 1.29
CA THR A 88 9.84 11.59 0.82
C THR A 88 8.39 11.13 0.90
N PHE A 89 7.86 10.66 -0.22
CA PHE A 89 6.52 10.11 -0.36
C PHE A 89 6.57 8.64 -0.81
N ILE A 90 5.54 7.89 -0.50
CA ILE A 90 5.29 6.58 -1.10
C ILE A 90 4.66 6.79 -2.47
N VAL A 91 5.06 6.02 -3.49
CA VAL A 91 4.37 6.01 -4.80
C VAL A 91 3.26 4.98 -4.77
N ASP A 92 2.05 5.40 -5.07
CA ASP A 92 0.85 4.57 -4.96
C ASP A 92 -0.12 4.85 -6.10
N SER A 93 -0.30 3.90 -7.02
CA SER A 93 -1.24 4.00 -8.12
C SER A 93 -2.67 3.58 -7.76
N GLY A 94 -2.87 2.96 -6.60
CA GLY A 94 -4.17 2.50 -6.10
C GLY A 94 -4.93 3.53 -5.25
N ALA A 95 -4.29 4.67 -4.93
CA ALA A 95 -4.87 5.71 -4.08
C ALA A 95 -4.75 7.11 -4.71
N PRO A 96 -5.56 8.11 -4.30
CA PRO A 96 -5.34 9.50 -4.66
C PRO A 96 -4.05 10.04 -4.03
N MET A 97 -3.49 11.12 -4.57
CA MET A 97 -2.48 11.90 -3.85
C MET A 97 -2.99 12.19 -2.44
N THR A 98 -2.16 11.92 -1.44
CA THR A 98 -2.54 12.11 -0.04
C THR A 98 -1.41 12.84 0.67
N ILE A 99 -1.75 13.83 1.47
CA ILE A 99 -0.79 14.57 2.30
C ILE A 99 -1.21 14.57 3.76
N SER A 100 -0.21 14.58 4.64
CA SER A 100 -0.48 14.66 6.06
C SER A 100 -1.12 15.99 6.46
N PRO A 101 -1.96 16.03 7.51
CA PRO A 101 -2.48 17.28 8.06
C PRO A 101 -1.38 18.27 8.44
N ALA A 102 -0.23 17.78 8.88
CA ALA A 102 0.93 18.62 9.21
C ALA A 102 1.47 19.33 7.98
N LEU A 103 1.64 18.61 6.85
CA LEU A 103 2.08 19.18 5.59
C LEU A 103 1.03 20.15 5.01
N ALA A 104 -0.25 19.81 5.08
CA ALA A 104 -1.33 20.69 4.64
C ALA A 104 -1.31 22.04 5.39
N ASN A 105 -1.11 22.00 6.71
CA ASN A 105 -0.97 23.20 7.53
C ASN A 105 0.28 24.03 7.18
N GLU A 106 1.44 23.37 6.97
CA GLU A 106 2.66 24.06 6.57
C GLU A 106 2.52 24.78 5.23
N LEU A 107 1.80 24.15 4.29
CA LEU A 107 1.51 24.74 2.97
C LEU A 107 0.34 25.73 2.99
N ALA A 108 -0.29 25.98 4.15
CA ALA A 108 -1.48 26.80 4.33
C ALA A 108 -2.63 26.41 3.37
N LEU A 109 -2.82 25.10 3.17
CA LEU A 109 -3.89 24.58 2.32
C LEU A 109 -5.20 24.47 3.08
N GLU A 110 -6.28 24.93 2.45
CA GLU A 110 -7.63 24.81 2.97
C GLU A 110 -8.35 23.61 2.32
N ALA A 111 -9.27 23.01 3.07
CA ALA A 111 -10.20 22.04 2.51
C ALA A 111 -11.19 22.73 1.57
N ILE A 112 -11.27 22.26 0.34
CA ILE A 112 -12.16 22.79 -0.71
C ILE A 112 -13.29 21.83 -1.06
N GLY A 113 -13.35 20.68 -0.38
CA GLY A 113 -14.36 19.64 -0.52
C GLY A 113 -14.08 18.49 0.43
N GLY A 114 -14.81 17.40 0.26
CA GLY A 114 -14.61 16.16 1.01
C GLY A 114 -15.01 14.96 0.20
N ILE A 115 -14.51 13.79 0.60
CA ILE A 115 -14.84 12.50 0.00
C ILE A 115 -15.09 11.48 1.12
N ALA A 116 -16.10 10.63 0.92
CA ALA A 116 -16.29 9.47 1.79
C ALA A 116 -15.36 8.35 1.34
N LEU A 117 -14.53 7.86 2.23
CA LEU A 117 -13.63 6.75 1.99
C LEU A 117 -14.06 5.56 2.83
N ALA A 118 -14.11 4.37 2.21
CA ALA A 118 -14.41 3.14 2.90
C ALA A 118 -13.11 2.51 3.43
N GLY A 119 -13.01 2.37 4.76
CA GLY A 119 -11.92 1.63 5.39
C GLY A 119 -12.15 0.11 5.39
N PRO A 120 -11.11 -0.69 5.65
CA PRO A 120 -11.21 -2.16 5.72
C PRO A 120 -12.17 -2.64 6.82
N ALA A 121 -12.46 -1.82 7.82
CA ALA A 121 -13.44 -2.10 8.87
C ALA A 121 -14.90 -1.77 8.47
N GLY A 122 -15.14 -1.34 7.22
CA GLY A 122 -16.47 -1.00 6.71
C GLY A 122 -17.01 0.37 7.17
N GLY A 123 -16.19 1.20 7.82
CA GLY A 123 -16.51 2.59 8.15
C GLY A 123 -16.37 3.49 6.91
N HIS A 124 -17.17 4.55 6.86
CA HIS A 124 -17.02 5.63 5.88
C HIS A 124 -16.63 6.90 6.63
N ASP A 125 -15.39 7.32 6.47
CA ASP A 125 -14.92 8.58 7.02
C ASP A 125 -14.96 9.66 5.94
N GLN A 126 -15.44 10.85 6.32
CA GLN A 126 -15.35 12.03 5.46
C GLN A 126 -13.96 12.63 5.61
N VAL A 127 -13.16 12.52 4.56
CA VAL A 127 -11.81 13.11 4.54
C VAL A 127 -11.79 14.36 3.69
N PRO A 128 -11.07 15.42 4.14
CA PRO A 128 -10.99 16.67 3.40
C PRO A 128 -10.22 16.51 2.09
N LEU A 129 -10.67 17.22 1.06
CA LEU A 129 -9.98 17.38 -0.22
C LEU A 129 -9.40 18.78 -0.35
N THR A 130 -8.24 18.85 -0.98
CA THR A 130 -7.55 20.12 -1.31
C THR A 130 -6.89 20.06 -2.67
N ARG A 131 -6.28 21.16 -3.10
CA ARG A 131 -5.37 21.20 -4.25
C ARG A 131 -4.03 21.75 -3.82
N ILE A 132 -2.96 21.02 -4.17
CA ILE A 132 -1.59 21.46 -3.96
C ILE A 132 -1.18 22.26 -5.21
N PRO A 133 -0.81 23.53 -5.07
CA PRO A 133 -0.53 24.39 -6.23
C PRO A 133 0.60 23.85 -7.11
N ARG A 134 1.62 23.21 -6.50
CA ARG A 134 2.76 22.64 -7.21
C ARG A 134 3.35 21.44 -6.46
N VAL A 135 3.76 20.43 -7.23
CA VAL A 135 4.58 19.31 -6.77
C VAL A 135 5.71 19.10 -7.78
N GLY A 136 6.95 19.27 -7.36
CA GLY A 136 8.13 19.13 -8.21
C GLY A 136 8.76 17.74 -8.06
N ILE A 137 9.05 17.07 -9.16
CA ILE A 137 9.73 15.76 -9.19
C ILE A 137 10.76 15.80 -10.31
N ALA A 138 12.04 15.59 -9.99
CA ALA A 138 13.13 15.58 -10.98
C ALA A 138 13.19 16.81 -11.88
N GLY A 139 12.78 17.98 -11.40
CA GLY A 139 12.74 19.22 -12.15
C GLY A 139 11.48 19.43 -12.99
N LEU A 140 10.59 18.45 -13.11
CA LEU A 140 9.25 18.60 -13.66
C LEU A 140 8.29 19.09 -12.57
N THR A 141 7.46 20.09 -12.87
CA THR A 141 6.45 20.60 -11.96
C THR A 141 5.06 20.14 -12.37
N PHE A 142 4.37 19.44 -11.47
CA PHE A 142 2.94 19.18 -11.54
C PHE A 142 2.18 20.31 -10.87
N LYS A 143 1.09 20.77 -11.49
CA LYS A 143 0.28 21.92 -11.05
C LYS A 143 -1.13 21.46 -10.71
N ASP A 144 -1.74 22.15 -9.76
CA ASP A 144 -3.13 21.96 -9.35
C ASP A 144 -3.43 20.48 -8.98
N VAL A 145 -2.56 19.90 -8.18
CA VAL A 145 -2.64 18.48 -7.82
C VAL A 145 -3.76 18.26 -6.80
N GLY A 146 -4.80 17.54 -7.20
CA GLY A 146 -5.88 17.15 -6.30
C GLY A 146 -5.39 16.16 -5.24
N SER A 147 -5.66 16.45 -3.96
CA SER A 147 -5.13 15.68 -2.83
C SER A 147 -6.16 15.49 -1.73
N VAL A 148 -6.04 14.36 -1.04
CA VAL A 148 -6.69 14.09 0.24
C VAL A 148 -5.80 14.64 1.36
N ILE A 149 -6.41 15.22 2.40
CA ILE A 149 -5.71 15.60 3.64
C ILE A 149 -6.00 14.53 4.68
N ASP A 150 -5.18 13.52 4.72
CA ASP A 150 -5.20 12.45 5.72
C ASP A 150 -3.86 11.70 5.71
N TRP A 151 -3.41 11.20 6.86
CA TRP A 151 -2.23 10.35 6.92
C TRP A 151 -2.12 9.69 8.27
N VAL A 152 -1.54 8.50 8.27
CA VAL A 152 -1.22 7.79 9.51
C VAL A 152 -0.21 8.55 10.37
N GLN A 153 -0.34 8.39 11.67
CA GLN A 153 0.56 8.99 12.65
C GLN A 153 1.30 7.90 13.43
N PRO A 154 2.51 8.21 13.96
CA PRO A 154 3.16 7.30 14.89
C PRO A 154 2.21 6.85 16.01
N PRO A 155 2.24 5.58 16.45
CA PRO A 155 3.26 4.57 16.12
C PRO A 155 2.95 3.68 14.90
N ASP A 156 2.14 4.14 13.96
CA ASP A 156 1.85 3.37 12.76
C ASP A 156 3.11 3.24 11.87
N GLU A 157 3.43 2.05 11.42
CA GLU A 157 4.64 1.77 10.66
C GLU A 157 4.64 2.35 9.24
N LEU A 158 3.49 2.66 8.64
CA LEU A 158 3.46 3.44 7.39
C LEU A 158 4.12 4.81 7.58
N ALA A 159 4.04 5.37 8.79
CA ALA A 159 4.74 6.60 9.13
C ALA A 159 6.28 6.42 9.16
N CYS A 160 6.80 5.19 9.22
CA CYS A 160 8.22 4.91 9.01
C CYS A 160 8.62 5.08 7.54
N LEU A 161 7.73 4.75 6.60
CA LEU A 161 8.00 4.84 5.17
C LEU A 161 7.86 6.26 4.64
N SER A 162 6.84 6.99 5.10
CA SER A 162 6.64 8.41 4.82
C SER A 162 5.90 9.08 5.96
N ARG A 163 6.30 10.30 6.32
CA ARG A 163 5.57 11.16 7.26
C ARG A 163 4.64 12.14 6.56
N ASP A 164 4.82 12.28 5.25
CA ASP A 164 4.20 13.35 4.48
C ASP A 164 3.05 12.87 3.60
N GLY A 165 3.00 11.57 3.23
CA GLY A 165 1.88 11.00 2.46
C GLY A 165 2.29 10.16 1.26
N LEU A 166 1.42 10.15 0.24
CA LEU A 166 1.55 9.37 -1.00
C LEU A 166 1.62 10.29 -2.22
N LEU A 167 2.41 9.90 -3.25
CA LEU A 167 2.24 10.34 -4.63
C LEU A 167 1.24 9.39 -5.29
N GLY A 168 -0.01 9.80 -5.32
CA GLY A 168 -1.12 8.96 -5.75
C GLY A 168 -1.58 9.19 -7.19
N ALA A 169 -2.55 8.38 -7.62
CA ALA A 169 -3.06 8.36 -8.99
C ALA A 169 -3.52 9.73 -9.49
N SER A 170 -4.08 10.61 -8.62
CA SER A 170 -4.49 11.96 -9.00
C SER A 170 -3.33 12.86 -9.45
N LEU A 171 -2.10 12.59 -9.04
CA LEU A 171 -0.89 13.20 -9.58
C LEU A 171 -0.35 12.39 -10.76
N LEU A 172 -0.25 11.05 -10.59
CA LEU A 172 0.42 10.17 -11.55
C LEU A 172 -0.26 10.21 -12.94
N GLN A 173 -1.58 10.41 -12.99
CA GLN A 173 -2.35 10.44 -14.24
C GLN A 173 -2.01 11.61 -15.18
N ALA A 174 -1.20 12.57 -14.75
CA ALA A 174 -0.77 13.71 -15.57
C ALA A 174 0.42 13.39 -16.50
N ALA A 175 0.99 12.18 -16.42
CA ALA A 175 2.19 11.81 -17.17
C ALA A 175 2.26 10.32 -17.50
N ILE A 176 3.30 9.93 -18.22
CA ILE A 176 3.70 8.53 -18.43
C ILE A 176 4.83 8.21 -17.47
N TRP A 177 4.70 7.14 -16.71
CA TRP A 177 5.66 6.72 -15.69
C TRP A 177 6.25 5.36 -16.05
N GLN A 178 7.57 5.28 -16.21
CA GLN A 178 8.28 4.02 -16.39
C GLN A 178 9.15 3.74 -15.14
N ILE A 179 8.90 2.60 -14.49
CA ILE A 179 9.60 2.16 -13.29
C ILE A 179 10.50 0.98 -13.67
N ASP A 180 11.80 1.17 -13.57
CA ASP A 180 12.80 0.10 -13.77
C ASP A 180 13.38 -0.30 -12.41
N PHE A 181 12.86 -1.39 -11.86
CA PHE A 181 13.29 -1.90 -10.55
C PHE A 181 14.73 -2.43 -10.54
N GLN A 182 15.28 -2.84 -11.70
CA GLN A 182 16.66 -3.32 -11.77
C GLN A 182 17.67 -2.18 -11.65
N SER A 183 17.35 -1.02 -12.22
CA SER A 183 18.20 0.18 -12.12
C SER A 183 17.85 1.09 -10.94
N GLY A 184 16.69 0.89 -10.31
CA GLY A 184 16.19 1.78 -9.26
C GLY A 184 15.84 3.17 -9.77
N VAL A 185 15.32 3.28 -11.01
CA VAL A 185 15.04 4.56 -11.66
C VAL A 185 13.60 4.63 -12.12
N ILE A 186 12.97 5.79 -11.87
CA ILE A 186 11.70 6.18 -12.47
C ILE A 186 11.98 7.22 -13.56
N THR A 187 11.41 7.00 -14.73
CA THR A 187 11.42 7.93 -15.86
C THR A 187 10.01 8.46 -16.10
N ILE A 188 9.87 9.78 -16.22
CA ILE A 188 8.60 10.48 -16.41
C ILE A 188 8.67 11.21 -17.74
N THR A 189 7.65 11.03 -18.60
CA THR A 189 7.62 11.64 -19.93
C THR A 189 6.19 11.93 -20.39
N ASP A 190 6.07 12.80 -21.39
CA ASP A 190 4.85 13.10 -22.13
C ASP A 190 4.61 12.15 -23.32
N SER A 191 5.64 11.36 -23.74
CA SER A 191 5.55 10.52 -24.93
C SER A 191 6.15 9.14 -24.72
N PRO A 192 5.37 8.05 -25.01
CA PRO A 192 5.86 6.68 -24.88
C PRO A 192 7.00 6.37 -25.85
N SER A 193 7.12 7.09 -26.97
CA SER A 193 8.18 6.88 -27.96
C SER A 193 9.59 7.14 -27.43
N ARG A 194 9.70 7.86 -26.30
CA ARG A 194 10.97 8.18 -25.63
C ARG A 194 11.43 7.10 -24.65
N LEU A 195 10.57 6.08 -24.41
CA LEU A 195 10.82 5.05 -23.40
C LEU A 195 11.38 3.77 -24.03
N PRO A 196 12.40 3.14 -23.40
CA PRO A 196 12.91 1.86 -23.86
C PRO A 196 11.98 0.71 -23.49
N GLY A 197 12.05 -0.39 -24.24
CA GLY A 197 11.50 -1.69 -23.88
C GLY A 197 10.02 -1.91 -24.23
N LEU A 198 9.28 -0.89 -24.64
CA LEU A 198 7.83 -1.00 -24.91
C LEU A 198 7.50 -2.02 -26.02
N ASN A 199 8.39 -2.22 -26.97
CA ASN A 199 8.22 -3.18 -28.06
C ASN A 199 8.41 -4.66 -27.65
N ARG A 200 8.91 -4.91 -26.44
CA ARG A 200 9.08 -6.25 -25.83
C ARG A 200 8.11 -6.49 -24.69
N ALA A 201 7.32 -5.48 -24.34
CA ALA A 201 6.39 -5.54 -23.23
C ALA A 201 5.05 -6.12 -23.66
N THR A 202 4.41 -6.87 -22.77
CA THR A 202 2.99 -7.15 -22.86
C THR A 202 2.25 -5.83 -22.68
N ARG A 203 1.42 -5.47 -23.68
CA ARG A 203 0.62 -4.25 -23.65
C ARG A 203 -0.81 -4.56 -23.26
N LEU A 204 -1.32 -3.85 -22.25
CA LEU A 204 -2.65 -4.05 -21.69
C LEU A 204 -3.37 -2.71 -21.60
N PRO A 205 -4.56 -2.55 -22.20
CA PRO A 205 -5.38 -1.38 -21.96
C PRO A 205 -5.88 -1.41 -20.51
N PHE A 206 -6.00 -0.23 -19.90
CA PHE A 206 -6.62 -0.10 -18.60
C PHE A 206 -7.77 0.91 -18.60
N ILE A 207 -8.64 0.82 -17.62
CA ILE A 207 -9.64 1.84 -17.30
C ILE A 207 -9.25 2.56 -16.02
N ARG A 208 -9.62 3.84 -15.91
CA ARG A 208 -9.54 4.62 -14.67
C ARG A 208 -10.80 4.37 -13.88
N ALA A 209 -10.70 3.56 -12.82
CA ALA A 209 -11.88 2.98 -12.19
C ALA A 209 -12.52 3.86 -11.13
N ASP A 210 -11.83 4.88 -10.66
CA ASP A 210 -12.28 5.75 -9.57
C ASP A 210 -12.02 7.23 -9.87
N ALA A 211 -12.42 8.09 -8.94
CA ALA A 211 -12.25 9.54 -9.07
C ALA A 211 -10.77 9.99 -9.08
N ALA A 212 -9.86 9.19 -8.56
CA ALA A 212 -8.42 9.47 -8.55
C ALA A 212 -7.74 9.03 -9.85
N GLY A 213 -8.34 8.12 -10.62
CA GLY A 213 -7.81 7.61 -11.87
C GLY A 213 -6.95 6.34 -11.70
N SER A 214 -7.20 5.53 -10.66
CA SER A 214 -6.49 4.27 -10.41
C SER A 214 -6.62 3.30 -11.59
N PRO A 215 -5.51 2.70 -12.09
CA PRO A 215 -5.50 1.93 -13.32
C PRO A 215 -5.95 0.49 -13.06
N ARG A 216 -6.97 0.03 -13.80
CA ARG A 216 -7.45 -1.35 -13.75
C ARG A 216 -7.42 -2.01 -15.11
N ILE A 217 -6.87 -3.21 -15.17
CA ILE A 217 -6.81 -4.04 -16.36
C ILE A 217 -7.84 -5.18 -16.29
N SER A 218 -8.24 -5.68 -17.45
CA SER A 218 -9.02 -6.91 -17.56
C SER A 218 -8.11 -8.13 -17.56
N VAL A 219 -8.40 -9.11 -16.71
CA VAL A 219 -7.65 -10.36 -16.58
C VAL A 219 -8.59 -11.57 -16.56
N GLY A 220 -8.04 -12.75 -16.84
CA GLY A 220 -8.74 -14.03 -16.68
C GLY A 220 -8.25 -14.77 -15.45
N VAL A 221 -9.17 -15.38 -14.70
CA VAL A 221 -8.85 -16.31 -13.60
C VAL A 221 -9.66 -17.58 -13.81
N ASN A 222 -9.00 -18.70 -14.03
CA ASN A 222 -9.62 -19.98 -14.39
C ASN A 222 -10.61 -19.83 -15.55
N ASN A 223 -11.90 -20.11 -15.31
CA ASN A 223 -12.97 -19.97 -16.28
C ASN A 223 -13.61 -18.57 -16.32
N LEU A 224 -13.29 -17.69 -15.38
CA LEU A 224 -13.77 -16.31 -15.38
C LEU A 224 -12.91 -15.44 -16.29
N GLN A 225 -13.57 -14.55 -17.02
CA GLN A 225 -12.95 -13.56 -17.89
C GLN A 225 -13.32 -12.16 -17.42
N ASP A 226 -12.59 -11.18 -17.90
CA ASP A 226 -12.85 -9.76 -17.68
C ASP A 226 -12.95 -9.34 -16.21
N LEU A 227 -12.18 -10.03 -15.35
CA LEU A 227 -12.05 -9.60 -13.95
C LEU A 227 -11.19 -8.35 -13.89
N SER A 228 -11.64 -7.40 -13.08
CA SER A 228 -10.97 -6.11 -12.92
C SER A 228 -9.84 -6.23 -11.89
N LEU A 229 -8.59 -6.11 -12.36
CA LEU A 229 -7.37 -6.16 -11.54
C LEU A 229 -6.78 -4.76 -11.41
N LEU A 230 -6.65 -4.25 -10.19
CA LEU A 230 -5.98 -3.00 -9.89
C LEU A 230 -4.46 -3.15 -9.98
N ILE A 231 -3.79 -2.23 -10.65
CA ILE A 231 -2.33 -2.10 -10.65
C ILE A 231 -1.95 -1.18 -9.49
N ASP A 232 -1.45 -1.77 -8.42
CA ASP A 232 -1.28 -1.09 -7.13
C ASP A 232 0.21 -1.00 -6.73
N LEU A 233 0.84 0.15 -7.01
CA LEU A 233 2.23 0.43 -6.60
C LEU A 233 2.36 0.72 -5.10
N GLY A 234 1.24 0.91 -4.41
CA GLY A 234 1.20 1.06 -2.95
C GLY A 234 1.12 -0.26 -2.20
N PHE A 235 0.75 -1.35 -2.86
CA PHE A 235 0.69 -2.68 -2.26
C PHE A 235 2.05 -3.38 -2.32
N ASN A 236 2.64 -3.69 -1.17
CA ASN A 236 3.96 -4.32 -1.08
C ASN A 236 3.96 -5.84 -1.32
N GLY A 237 2.77 -6.47 -1.39
CA GLY A 237 2.60 -7.89 -1.67
C GLY A 237 2.63 -8.22 -3.17
N SER A 238 2.36 -9.51 -3.48
CA SER A 238 2.31 -10.01 -4.86
C SER A 238 0.92 -9.85 -5.47
N LEU A 239 -0.02 -10.68 -5.10
CA LEU A 239 -1.39 -10.70 -5.59
C LEU A 239 -2.36 -10.88 -4.43
N ALA A 240 -3.42 -10.08 -4.38
CA ALA A 240 -4.49 -10.20 -3.40
C ALA A 240 -5.84 -10.28 -4.10
N MET A 241 -6.70 -11.21 -3.66
CA MET A 241 -8.01 -11.46 -4.27
C MET A 241 -9.07 -11.69 -3.18
N PRO A 242 -10.23 -11.00 -3.25
CA PRO A 242 -11.32 -11.26 -2.30
C PRO A 242 -11.74 -12.73 -2.28
N THR A 243 -11.99 -13.27 -1.10
CA THR A 243 -12.39 -14.67 -0.91
C THR A 243 -13.59 -15.06 -1.79
N ALA A 244 -14.62 -14.22 -1.85
CA ALA A 244 -15.81 -14.50 -2.66
C ALA A 244 -15.48 -14.58 -4.17
N MET A 245 -14.51 -13.80 -4.66
CA MET A 245 -14.08 -13.83 -6.06
C MET A 245 -13.26 -15.09 -6.34
N LEU A 246 -12.39 -15.50 -5.42
CA LEU A 246 -11.62 -16.74 -5.51
C LEU A 246 -12.55 -17.96 -5.58
N GLU A 247 -13.55 -18.03 -4.72
CA GLU A 247 -14.55 -19.09 -4.71
C GLU A 247 -15.41 -19.12 -6.00
N ALA A 248 -15.80 -17.93 -6.48
CA ALA A 248 -16.52 -17.80 -7.75
C ALA A 248 -15.69 -18.28 -8.96
N ALA A 249 -14.36 -18.14 -8.89
CA ALA A 249 -13.43 -18.67 -9.90
C ALA A 249 -13.25 -20.20 -9.81
N GLY A 250 -13.85 -20.85 -8.81
CA GLY A 250 -13.79 -22.29 -8.61
C GLY A 250 -12.62 -22.78 -7.76
N ASP A 251 -11.81 -21.88 -7.25
CA ASP A 251 -10.74 -22.20 -6.30
C ASP A 251 -11.27 -22.24 -4.88
N ARG A 252 -10.65 -23.05 -4.03
CA ARG A 252 -11.07 -23.21 -2.64
C ARG A 252 -9.92 -22.96 -1.69
N ILE A 253 -10.22 -22.22 -0.63
CA ILE A 253 -9.31 -22.12 0.50
C ILE A 253 -9.46 -23.39 1.33
N THR A 254 -8.39 -24.18 1.42
CA THR A 254 -8.38 -25.37 2.26
C THR A 254 -8.17 -25.01 3.73
N ASP A 255 -8.62 -25.86 4.66
CA ASP A 255 -8.34 -25.67 6.10
C ASP A 255 -6.83 -25.71 6.41
N ALA A 256 -6.06 -26.38 5.57
CA ALA A 256 -4.60 -26.46 5.65
C ALA A 256 -3.89 -25.23 5.02
N ALA A 257 -4.62 -24.25 4.46
CA ALA A 257 -4.00 -23.06 3.93
C ALA A 257 -3.28 -22.26 5.03
N PRO A 258 -2.03 -21.82 4.81
CA PRO A 258 -1.33 -20.99 5.77
C PRO A 258 -2.16 -19.77 6.17
N ARG A 259 -2.20 -19.47 7.46
CA ARG A 259 -3.04 -18.43 8.04
C ARG A 259 -2.20 -17.47 8.88
N GLU A 260 -2.33 -16.19 8.61
CA GLU A 260 -1.84 -15.15 9.50
C GLU A 260 -2.90 -14.82 10.56
N ARG A 261 -2.47 -14.68 11.80
CA ARG A 261 -3.28 -14.22 12.92
C ARG A 261 -2.65 -13.00 13.56
N GLY A 262 -3.46 -12.24 14.28
CA GLY A 262 -3.02 -11.04 14.96
C GLY A 262 -3.70 -9.84 14.34
N ARG A 263 -3.02 -8.74 14.19
CA ARG A 263 -3.59 -7.55 13.63
C ARG A 263 -3.57 -7.58 12.10
N ALA A 264 -4.59 -7.00 11.50
CA ALA A 264 -4.73 -6.94 10.05
C ALA A 264 -3.79 -5.93 9.40
N ALA A 265 -3.81 -5.96 8.07
CA ALA A 265 -3.19 -4.97 7.22
C ALA A 265 -3.42 -3.55 7.73
N SER A 266 -2.36 -2.77 7.90
CA SER A 266 -2.43 -1.34 8.13
C SER A 266 -2.74 -0.64 6.82
N THR A 267 -3.77 0.18 6.82
CA THR A 267 -4.07 1.07 5.70
C THR A 267 -4.21 2.50 6.22
N VAL A 268 -4.13 3.48 5.34
CA VAL A 268 -4.38 4.89 5.71
C VAL A 268 -5.75 5.12 6.32
N LEU A 269 -6.70 4.20 6.11
CA LEU A 269 -8.07 4.27 6.64
C LEU A 269 -8.29 3.41 7.88
N GLY A 270 -7.25 2.85 8.47
CA GLY A 270 -7.31 2.03 9.67
C GLY A 270 -7.13 0.54 9.43
N ASP A 271 -7.51 -0.25 10.43
CA ASP A 271 -7.25 -1.70 10.47
C ASP A 271 -8.48 -2.49 10.09
N GLY A 272 -8.23 -3.63 9.45
CA GLY A 272 -9.23 -4.67 9.25
C GLY A 272 -9.01 -5.89 10.16
N PRO A 273 -9.95 -6.83 10.21
CA PRO A 273 -9.76 -8.08 10.90
C PRO A 273 -8.65 -8.91 10.26
N SER A 274 -7.76 -9.49 11.08
CA SER A 274 -6.61 -10.22 10.59
C SER A 274 -6.94 -11.71 10.48
N GLU A 275 -7.28 -12.12 9.31
CA GLU A 275 -7.28 -13.52 8.92
C GLU A 275 -6.85 -13.63 7.45
N THR A 276 -5.61 -13.23 7.19
CA THR A 276 -5.02 -13.41 5.86
C THR A 276 -4.64 -14.87 5.66
N ARG A 277 -4.93 -15.39 4.48
CA ARG A 277 -4.57 -16.76 4.06
C ARG A 277 -3.85 -16.74 2.74
N ILE A 278 -2.96 -17.70 2.53
CA ILE A 278 -2.35 -17.96 1.22
C ILE A 278 -3.15 -19.05 0.54
N ALA A 279 -3.77 -18.71 -0.59
CA ALA A 279 -4.48 -19.63 -1.47
C ALA A 279 -3.71 -19.75 -2.81
N ARG A 280 -4.25 -20.52 -3.74
CA ARG A 280 -3.69 -20.67 -5.08
C ARG A 280 -4.80 -20.52 -6.12
N ILE A 281 -4.49 -19.81 -7.18
CA ILE A 281 -5.33 -19.67 -8.38
C ILE A 281 -4.87 -20.70 -9.39
N GLY A 282 -5.79 -21.52 -9.93
CA GLY A 282 -5.45 -22.55 -10.90
C GLY A 282 -4.80 -21.99 -12.15
N GLU A 283 -5.35 -20.90 -12.71
CA GLU A 283 -4.78 -20.19 -13.85
C GLU A 283 -5.05 -18.67 -13.74
N LEU A 284 -4.01 -17.87 -13.95
CA LEU A 284 -4.10 -16.41 -14.06
C LEU A 284 -3.60 -15.98 -15.46
N ARG A 285 -4.39 -15.20 -16.18
CA ARG A 285 -4.09 -14.69 -17.55
C ARG A 285 -4.05 -13.17 -17.55
N LEU A 286 -2.88 -12.61 -17.88
CA LEU A 286 -2.66 -11.17 -18.08
C LEU A 286 -2.16 -10.95 -19.52
N GLY A 287 -3.07 -10.67 -20.45
CA GLY A 287 -2.73 -10.65 -21.87
C GLY A 287 -2.14 -11.99 -22.33
N ASP A 288 -0.89 -11.96 -22.84
CA ASP A 288 -0.19 -13.16 -23.29
C ASP A 288 0.49 -13.94 -22.15
N LEU A 289 0.57 -13.37 -20.95
CA LEU A 289 1.15 -14.01 -19.79
C LEU A 289 0.15 -14.96 -19.14
N GLN A 290 0.52 -16.26 -19.06
CA GLN A 290 -0.27 -17.29 -18.40
C GLN A 290 0.51 -17.89 -17.24
N LEU A 291 -0.07 -17.89 -16.05
CA LEU A 291 0.52 -18.39 -14.82
C LEU A 291 -0.41 -19.45 -14.22
N ALA A 292 0.11 -20.67 -14.06
CA ALA A 292 -0.65 -21.79 -13.49
C ALA A 292 -0.31 -21.96 -12.01
N ASP A 293 -1.30 -22.37 -11.20
CA ASP A 293 -1.12 -22.64 -9.77
C ASP A 293 -0.45 -21.45 -9.04
N PHE A 294 -0.99 -20.23 -9.27
CA PHE A 294 -0.37 -18.99 -8.81
C PHE A 294 -0.77 -18.65 -7.36
N PRO A 295 0.20 -18.33 -6.46
CA PRO A 295 -0.09 -18.02 -5.08
C PRO A 295 -0.76 -16.64 -4.94
N VAL A 296 -1.78 -16.55 -4.08
CA VAL A 296 -2.56 -15.34 -3.83
C VAL A 296 -2.88 -15.22 -2.35
N ILE A 297 -2.84 -14.01 -1.81
CA ILE A 297 -3.40 -13.76 -0.49
C ILE A 297 -4.89 -13.46 -0.58
N THR A 298 -5.62 -13.92 0.42
CA THR A 298 -7.06 -13.70 0.55
C THR A 298 -7.44 -13.61 2.02
N GLY A 299 -8.63 -13.10 2.32
CA GLY A 299 -9.13 -12.99 3.69
C GLY A 299 -10.13 -11.85 3.85
N PRO A 300 -10.71 -11.66 5.05
CA PRO A 300 -11.71 -10.63 5.30
C PRO A 300 -11.23 -9.20 5.05
N SER A 301 -9.93 -8.93 5.21
CA SER A 301 -9.31 -7.62 4.95
C SER A 301 -8.99 -7.37 3.48
N VAL A 302 -9.12 -8.40 2.62
CA VAL A 302 -8.89 -8.26 1.18
C VAL A 302 -10.21 -7.91 0.50
N SER A 303 -10.44 -6.63 0.30
CA SER A 303 -11.68 -6.11 -0.28
C SER A 303 -11.65 -5.95 -1.80
N ASP A 304 -10.45 -6.03 -2.42
CA ASP A 304 -10.27 -5.80 -3.85
C ASP A 304 -9.27 -6.78 -4.47
N PHE A 305 -9.40 -6.98 -5.79
CA PHE A 305 -8.44 -7.76 -6.57
C PHE A 305 -7.35 -6.84 -7.09
N HIS A 306 -6.13 -6.99 -6.57
CA HIS A 306 -5.01 -6.12 -6.90
C HIS A 306 -3.68 -6.85 -6.94
N VAL A 307 -2.76 -6.30 -7.73
CA VAL A 307 -1.38 -6.77 -7.89
C VAL A 307 -0.41 -5.69 -7.44
N GLY A 308 0.59 -6.08 -6.65
CA GLY A 308 1.52 -5.16 -6.01
C GLY A 308 2.97 -5.34 -6.41
N ILE A 309 3.84 -4.65 -5.65
CA ILE A 309 5.27 -4.50 -5.95
C ILE A 309 5.99 -5.85 -6.00
N GLU A 310 5.64 -6.83 -5.14
CA GLU A 310 6.33 -8.13 -5.17
C GLU A 310 6.18 -8.86 -6.51
N PHE A 311 5.09 -8.65 -7.23
CA PHE A 311 4.91 -9.13 -8.59
C PHE A 311 5.50 -8.14 -9.62
N LEU A 312 5.15 -6.86 -9.50
CA LEU A 312 5.49 -5.83 -10.49
C LEU A 312 6.99 -5.57 -10.61
N ARG A 313 7.77 -5.77 -9.54
CA ARG A 313 9.24 -5.58 -9.54
C ARG A 313 10.00 -6.51 -10.48
N HIS A 314 9.38 -7.58 -10.96
CA HIS A 314 9.95 -8.48 -11.95
C HIS A 314 9.86 -7.94 -13.37
N PHE A 315 9.18 -6.81 -13.56
CA PHE A 315 9.01 -6.14 -14.84
C PHE A 315 9.66 -4.76 -14.83
N ARG A 316 9.95 -4.24 -16.03
CA ARG A 316 9.95 -2.81 -16.24
C ARG A 316 8.49 -2.42 -16.47
N VAL A 317 7.93 -1.67 -15.56
CA VAL A 317 6.52 -1.28 -15.56
C VAL A 317 6.40 0.09 -16.18
N THR A 318 5.57 0.24 -17.23
CA THR A 318 5.20 1.56 -17.76
C THR A 318 3.71 1.73 -17.65
N ILE A 319 3.28 2.74 -16.91
CA ILE A 319 1.88 3.14 -16.82
C ILE A 319 1.73 4.44 -17.61
N ASP A 320 1.09 4.33 -18.75
CA ASP A 320 0.83 5.43 -19.67
C ASP A 320 -0.60 5.91 -19.47
N TRP A 321 -0.80 6.81 -18.50
CA TRP A 321 -2.11 7.41 -18.26
C TRP A 321 -2.57 8.33 -19.40
N LEU A 322 -1.65 8.85 -20.22
CA LEU A 322 -2.04 9.72 -21.32
C LEU A 322 -2.77 8.95 -22.44
N ASN A 323 -2.50 7.64 -22.55
CA ASN A 323 -3.09 6.76 -23.57
C ASN A 323 -3.84 5.55 -22.96
N ASP A 324 -3.99 5.49 -21.64
CA ASP A 324 -4.64 4.41 -20.88
C ASP A 324 -4.05 3.01 -21.19
N GLN A 325 -2.70 2.91 -21.16
CA GLN A 325 -1.96 1.70 -21.47
C GLN A 325 -0.99 1.31 -20.37
N LEU A 326 -0.99 0.06 -19.99
CA LEU A 326 0.03 -0.58 -19.16
C LEU A 326 0.97 -1.40 -20.05
N TYR A 327 2.27 -1.28 -19.83
CA TYR A 327 3.28 -2.11 -20.49
C TYR A 327 4.09 -2.83 -19.42
N LEU A 328 4.18 -4.15 -19.54
CA LEU A 328 4.93 -5.02 -18.63
C LEU A 328 6.05 -5.74 -19.42
N GLU A 329 7.27 -5.22 -19.35
CA GLU A 329 8.45 -5.89 -19.93
C GLU A 329 9.08 -6.79 -18.88
N LEU A 330 8.94 -8.11 -19.02
CA LEU A 330 9.51 -9.09 -18.07
C LEU A 330 11.04 -8.99 -18.07
N ARG A 331 11.63 -8.83 -16.87
CA ARG A 331 13.07 -8.60 -16.67
C ARG A 331 13.77 -9.71 -15.89
N THR A 332 13.02 -10.67 -15.37
CA THR A 332 13.50 -11.83 -14.61
C THR A 332 12.95 -13.11 -15.22
N PRO A 333 13.48 -14.29 -14.88
CA PRO A 333 12.86 -15.55 -15.28
C PRO A 333 11.42 -15.66 -14.77
N LEU A 334 10.54 -16.26 -15.57
CA LEU A 334 9.09 -16.41 -15.25
C LEU A 334 8.86 -17.07 -13.87
N ALA A 335 9.72 -18.03 -13.49
CA ALA A 335 9.63 -18.68 -12.18
C ALA A 335 9.80 -17.72 -10.99
N ALA A 336 10.45 -16.57 -11.20
CA ALA A 336 10.63 -15.58 -10.14
C ALA A 336 9.33 -14.84 -9.78
N LEU A 337 8.30 -14.89 -10.62
CA LEU A 337 6.98 -14.31 -10.31
C LEU A 337 6.26 -15.06 -9.19
N TYR A 338 6.61 -16.33 -8.97
CA TYR A 338 5.97 -17.17 -7.95
C TYR A 338 6.57 -16.88 -6.58
N TYR A 339 5.98 -15.91 -5.90
CA TYR A 339 6.39 -15.54 -4.57
C TYR A 339 5.99 -16.63 -3.56
N ASP A 340 6.96 -17.11 -2.79
CA ASP A 340 6.78 -18.22 -1.85
C ASP A 340 6.31 -17.80 -0.46
N TYR A 341 6.12 -16.49 -0.24
CA TYR A 341 5.77 -15.90 1.06
C TYR A 341 6.75 -16.24 2.20
N ALA A 342 7.97 -16.63 1.85
CA ALA A 342 8.98 -16.93 2.86
C ALA A 342 9.27 -15.71 3.73
N SER A 343 9.13 -15.90 5.04
CA SER A 343 9.36 -14.87 6.06
C SER A 343 9.83 -15.51 7.35
N TYR A 344 10.15 -14.73 8.37
CA TYR A 344 10.34 -15.26 9.73
C TYR A 344 9.01 -15.66 10.37
N GLY A 345 7.89 -15.20 9.81
CA GLY A 345 6.55 -15.61 10.17
C GLY A 345 5.91 -14.80 11.27
N PHE A 346 6.49 -13.67 11.65
CA PHE A 346 5.90 -12.71 12.59
C PHE A 346 6.17 -11.27 12.15
N THR A 347 5.37 -10.35 12.66
CA THR A 347 5.60 -8.91 12.53
C THR A 347 5.62 -8.29 13.92
N PRO A 348 6.65 -7.49 14.26
CA PRO A 348 6.68 -6.77 15.52
C PRO A 348 5.74 -5.57 15.47
N GLU A 349 5.23 -5.19 16.62
CA GLU A 349 4.29 -4.09 16.81
C GLU A 349 4.67 -3.27 18.04
N MET A 350 4.45 -1.95 17.98
CA MET A 350 4.62 -1.09 19.14
C MET A 350 3.38 -1.11 20.04
N ALA A 351 3.56 -1.55 21.30
CA ALA A 351 2.59 -1.44 22.38
C ALA A 351 3.10 -0.45 23.43
N GLY A 352 2.88 0.84 23.21
CA GLY A 352 3.59 1.91 23.91
C GLY A 352 5.07 1.92 23.51
N ASN A 353 5.99 1.86 24.48
CA ASN A 353 7.44 1.77 24.22
C ASN A 353 7.97 0.32 24.17
N ARG A 354 7.10 -0.67 24.10
CA ARG A 354 7.48 -2.07 24.01
C ARG A 354 7.16 -2.61 22.64
N LEU A 355 8.01 -3.51 22.13
CA LEU A 355 7.69 -4.31 20.97
C LEU A 355 7.03 -5.62 21.38
N VAL A 356 5.99 -5.98 20.65
CA VAL A 356 5.29 -7.26 20.84
C VAL A 356 5.15 -7.97 19.50
N VAL A 357 4.88 -9.27 19.54
CA VAL A 357 4.47 -10.03 18.35
C VAL A 357 3.06 -9.59 17.97
N GLY A 358 2.94 -8.80 16.91
CA GLY A 358 1.67 -8.24 16.42
C GLY A 358 0.93 -9.19 15.50
N THR A 359 1.65 -9.86 14.57
CA THR A 359 1.10 -10.92 13.71
C THR A 359 1.92 -12.19 13.78
N LEU A 360 1.31 -13.32 13.45
CA LEU A 360 1.97 -14.62 13.44
C LEU A 360 1.33 -15.56 12.39
N TRP A 361 2.17 -16.07 11.49
CA TRP A 361 1.76 -17.05 10.49
C TRP A 361 1.77 -18.47 11.05
N SER A 362 0.74 -19.26 10.73
CA SER A 362 0.69 -20.69 11.06
C SER A 362 1.83 -21.43 10.36
N GLY A 363 2.38 -22.44 11.03
CA GLY A 363 3.48 -23.27 10.52
C GLY A 363 4.77 -22.52 10.20
N SER A 364 4.88 -21.24 10.56
CA SER A 364 6.07 -20.43 10.32
C SER A 364 7.21 -20.74 11.29
N PRO A 365 8.47 -20.35 10.95
CA PRO A 365 9.60 -20.48 11.86
C PRO A 365 9.36 -19.86 13.24
N ALA A 366 8.74 -18.69 13.30
CA ALA A 366 8.41 -18.04 14.57
C ALA A 366 7.44 -18.86 15.41
N GLN A 367 6.36 -19.38 14.79
CA GLN A 367 5.39 -20.21 15.51
C GLN A 367 6.02 -21.53 15.96
N GLN A 368 6.80 -22.19 15.09
CA GLN A 368 7.50 -23.44 15.42
C GLN A 368 8.51 -23.27 16.55
N ALA A 369 9.15 -22.10 16.65
CA ALA A 369 10.04 -21.73 17.75
C ALA A 369 9.26 -21.43 19.05
N GLY A 370 7.93 -21.33 19.02
CA GLY A 370 7.08 -21.10 20.19
C GLY A 370 6.77 -19.64 20.49
N LEU A 371 6.99 -18.72 19.53
CA LEU A 371 6.47 -17.36 19.63
C LEU A 371 4.95 -17.37 19.56
N GLU A 372 4.31 -16.50 20.33
CA GLU A 372 2.87 -16.31 20.39
C GLU A 372 2.51 -14.82 20.23
N LEU A 373 1.29 -14.53 19.79
CA LEU A 373 0.80 -13.16 19.71
C LEU A 373 0.86 -12.47 21.07
N GLY A 374 1.37 -11.25 21.10
CA GLY A 374 1.51 -10.45 22.32
C GLY A 374 2.80 -10.74 23.12
N ASP A 375 3.62 -11.72 22.73
CA ASP A 375 4.94 -11.89 23.34
C ASP A 375 5.73 -10.60 23.27
N GLN A 376 6.29 -10.16 24.39
CA GLN A 376 7.18 -9.00 24.37
C GLN A 376 8.53 -9.40 23.75
N LEU A 377 8.95 -8.66 22.74
CA LEU A 377 10.25 -8.80 22.09
C LEU A 377 11.23 -7.85 22.78
N VAL A 378 12.24 -8.39 23.44
CA VAL A 378 13.20 -7.59 24.24
C VAL A 378 14.57 -7.48 23.55
N GLU A 379 14.81 -8.27 22.51
CA GLU A 379 15.99 -8.16 21.67
C GLU A 379 15.67 -8.75 20.29
N ILE A 380 16.09 -8.07 19.22
CA ILE A 380 16.01 -8.57 17.87
C ILE A 380 17.37 -8.34 17.18
N ASP A 381 18.00 -9.41 16.75
CA ASP A 381 19.31 -9.42 16.07
C ASP A 381 20.39 -8.62 16.82
N GLY A 382 20.47 -8.88 18.13
CA GLY A 382 21.42 -8.23 19.04
C GLY A 382 21.08 -6.78 19.43
N ARG A 383 19.94 -6.26 18.99
CA ARG A 383 19.44 -4.92 19.32
C ARG A 383 18.46 -5.01 20.48
N ASP A 384 18.74 -4.28 21.57
CA ASP A 384 17.81 -4.16 22.70
C ASP A 384 16.55 -3.43 22.28
N THR A 385 15.39 -4.06 22.52
CA THR A 385 14.06 -3.55 22.20
C THR A 385 13.15 -3.46 23.43
N THR A 386 13.74 -3.44 24.64
CA THR A 386 12.99 -3.37 25.91
C THR A 386 12.26 -2.04 26.12
N ASP A 387 12.83 -0.95 25.60
CA ASP A 387 12.25 0.41 25.61
C ASP A 387 12.56 1.07 24.26
N THR A 388 11.63 0.97 23.34
CA THR A 388 11.83 1.38 21.95
C THR A 388 10.94 2.59 21.63
N ASP A 389 11.55 3.70 21.24
CA ASP A 389 10.81 4.82 20.64
C ASP A 389 10.48 4.54 19.17
N PHE A 390 9.61 5.37 18.59
CA PHE A 390 9.17 5.18 17.22
C PHE A 390 10.31 5.27 16.19
N ALA A 391 11.28 6.15 16.39
CA ALA A 391 12.42 6.27 15.48
C ALA A 391 13.31 5.02 15.51
N SER A 392 13.55 4.47 16.69
CA SER A 392 14.27 3.22 16.90
C SER A 392 13.53 2.04 16.30
N PHE A 393 12.20 2.01 16.39
CA PHE A 393 11.36 1.02 15.72
C PHE A 393 11.51 1.07 14.20
N CYS A 394 11.42 2.24 13.59
CA CYS A 394 11.63 2.39 12.14
C CYS A 394 13.03 1.92 11.71
N ASN A 395 14.07 2.32 12.45
CA ASN A 395 15.44 1.87 12.20
C ASN A 395 15.60 0.35 12.34
N LEU A 396 14.87 -0.27 13.27
CA LEU A 396 14.86 -1.71 13.42
C LEU A 396 14.23 -2.40 12.22
N LEU A 397 13.06 -1.94 11.76
CA LEU A 397 12.39 -2.50 10.58
C LEU A 397 13.28 -2.44 9.33
N ASP A 398 13.98 -1.33 9.12
CA ASP A 398 14.91 -1.17 8.00
C ASP A 398 16.15 -2.07 8.13
N ALA A 399 16.71 -2.18 9.33
CA ALA A 399 17.97 -2.89 9.55
C ALA A 399 17.81 -4.41 9.55
N VAL A 400 16.71 -4.93 10.08
CA VAL A 400 16.46 -6.39 10.20
C VAL A 400 15.85 -6.95 8.92
N GLY A 401 15.31 -6.09 8.06
CA GLY A 401 14.70 -6.52 6.80
C GLY A 401 13.54 -7.49 7.01
N LEU A 402 12.73 -7.29 8.06
CA LEU A 402 11.59 -8.15 8.41
C LEU A 402 10.63 -8.35 7.23
N PHE A 403 10.52 -7.35 6.38
CA PHE A 403 9.73 -7.35 5.15
C PHE A 403 10.59 -7.40 3.87
N GLY A 404 11.93 -7.34 4.02
CA GLY A 404 12.86 -7.30 2.90
C GLY A 404 13.28 -8.68 2.41
N LEU A 405 14.12 -8.69 1.37
CA LEU A 405 14.63 -9.90 0.72
C LEU A 405 15.83 -10.53 1.44
N GLN A 406 16.24 -10.00 2.58
CA GLN A 406 17.33 -10.58 3.35
C GLN A 406 16.94 -11.99 3.82
N ARG A 407 17.83 -12.96 3.57
CA ARG A 407 17.60 -14.39 3.88
C ARG A 407 18.44 -14.91 5.05
N ALA A 408 19.18 -14.01 5.71
CA ALA A 408 19.98 -14.39 6.87
C ALA A 408 19.08 -14.77 8.05
N PRO A 409 19.46 -15.76 8.86
CA PRO A 409 18.79 -16.03 10.12
C PRO A 409 18.84 -14.79 11.02
N ILE A 410 17.78 -14.56 11.81
CA ILE A 410 17.77 -13.54 12.85
C ILE A 410 17.68 -14.17 14.23
N SER A 411 18.20 -13.48 15.23
CA SER A 411 18.04 -13.82 16.64
C SER A 411 16.89 -13.00 17.23
N VAL A 412 15.96 -13.64 17.92
CA VAL A 412 14.84 -12.99 18.58
C VAL A 412 14.77 -13.45 20.04
N THR A 413 14.81 -12.52 20.99
CA THR A 413 14.61 -12.81 22.42
C THR A 413 13.24 -12.30 22.85
N ARG A 414 12.38 -13.21 23.29
CA ARG A 414 11.10 -12.87 23.93
C ARG A 414 11.21 -12.79 25.44
N LEU A 415 10.31 -12.02 26.03
CA LEU A 415 10.00 -12.03 27.47
C LEU A 415 8.55 -12.46 27.67
N ARG A 416 8.35 -13.62 28.30
CA ARG A 416 7.02 -14.14 28.70
C ARG A 416 7.10 -14.60 30.14
N ASP A 417 6.14 -14.19 30.99
CA ASP A 417 6.08 -14.54 32.43
C ASP A 417 7.41 -14.33 33.20
N GLY A 418 8.12 -13.26 32.88
CA GLY A 418 9.41 -12.92 33.49
C GLY A 418 10.61 -13.76 33.00
N ARG A 419 10.41 -14.67 32.06
CA ARG A 419 11.47 -15.52 31.49
C ARG A 419 11.87 -14.98 30.13
N ARG A 420 13.19 -14.90 29.89
CA ARG A 420 13.77 -14.59 28.60
C ARG A 420 14.14 -15.88 27.87
N GLU A 421 13.72 -15.97 26.59
CA GLU A 421 14.08 -17.09 25.72
C GLU A 421 14.51 -16.54 24.35
N THR A 422 15.63 -17.05 23.84
CA THR A 422 16.20 -16.61 22.56
C THR A 422 16.05 -17.70 21.52
N PHE A 423 15.58 -17.32 20.36
CA PHE A 423 15.38 -18.19 19.19
C PHE A 423 16.20 -17.69 18.02
N SER A 424 16.72 -18.62 17.22
CA SER A 424 17.24 -18.32 15.88
C SER A 424 16.18 -18.69 14.86
N LEU A 425 15.77 -17.73 14.04
CA LEU A 425 14.71 -17.88 13.05
C LEU A 425 15.29 -17.78 11.64
N ASP A 426 15.11 -18.82 10.86
CA ASP A 426 15.33 -18.79 9.42
C ASP A 426 14.10 -18.28 8.68
N ARG A 427 14.26 -17.81 7.46
CA ARG A 427 13.10 -17.53 6.61
C ARG A 427 12.64 -18.79 5.90
N ALA A 428 11.35 -19.07 6.00
CA ALA A 428 10.70 -20.15 5.28
C ALA A 428 9.27 -19.76 4.87
N PRO A 429 8.71 -20.38 3.83
CA PRO A 429 7.30 -20.27 3.55
C PRO A 429 6.48 -20.72 4.76
N PRO A 430 5.35 -20.07 5.08
CA PRO A 430 4.48 -20.54 6.16
C PRO A 430 3.88 -21.90 5.78
N GLY A 431 3.77 -22.78 6.77
CA GLY A 431 3.17 -24.11 6.62
C GLY A 431 1.68 -24.13 6.90
N PRO A 432 1.03 -25.28 6.70
CA PRO A 432 -0.36 -25.50 7.03
C PRO A 432 -0.64 -25.43 8.55
#